data_a24ed25caadb7698a905e5067caa019a
#
_entry.id   a24ed25caadb7698a905e5067caa019a
#
_cell.length_a   1.000
_cell.length_b   1.000
_cell.length_c   1.000
_cell.angle_alpha   90.00
_cell.angle_beta   90.00
_cell.angle_gamma   90.00
#
_symmetry.space_group_name_H-M   'P 1'
#
loop_
_entity.id
_entity.type
_entity.pdbx_description
1 polymer ?
#
loop_
_entity_poly.entity_id
_entity_poly.type
_entity_poly.pdbx_seq_one_letter_code
_entity_poly.pdbx_strand_id
1 'polypeptide(L)'
;MIDIRPFPTEIQGLKTVVADATQLEQLADGSIESLSALCSLEHFGLGRYGDPIDPEACFKCFDSIQRKLKPGGKVYISVPVGKERLEFNAHRIFYAKTIVTCFDKMKLMEYSCTANGKIETNVELERYDNDILCRGSRFGLFYFEKI
;
A
#
# COMPACT_ATOMS: atom_id res chain seq x y z
N MET A 1 -8.40 0.40 -12.65
CA MET A 1 -7.65 -0.53 -11.78
C MET A 1 -6.40 -0.98 -12.53
N ILE A 2 -5.24 -1.04 -11.87
CA ILE A 2 -3.97 -1.53 -12.44
C ILE A 2 -3.61 -2.80 -11.69
N ASP A 3 -3.29 -3.87 -12.40
CA ASP A 3 -2.82 -5.15 -11.86
C ASP A 3 -1.82 -5.77 -12.87
N ILE A 4 -0.82 -6.48 -12.41
CA ILE A 4 0.13 -7.18 -13.28
C ILE A 4 -0.50 -8.37 -14.00
N ARG A 5 -1.60 -8.87 -13.48
CA ARG A 5 -2.38 -9.98 -14.05
C ARG A 5 -3.58 -9.46 -14.84
N PRO A 6 -4.01 -10.19 -15.89
CA PRO A 6 -5.27 -9.87 -16.55
C PRO A 6 -6.45 -10.00 -15.58
N PHE A 7 -7.24 -8.95 -15.51
CA PHE A 7 -8.46 -8.93 -14.71
C PHE A 7 -9.61 -8.39 -15.57
N PRO A 8 -10.23 -9.25 -16.42
CA PRO A 8 -11.37 -8.84 -17.21
C PRO A 8 -12.56 -8.50 -16.31
N THR A 9 -13.26 -7.44 -16.63
CA THR A 9 -14.45 -7.01 -15.89
C THR A 9 -15.51 -6.46 -16.82
N GLU A 10 -16.77 -6.75 -16.54
CA GLU A 10 -17.94 -6.18 -17.17
C GLU A 10 -18.56 -5.03 -16.37
N ILE A 11 -17.92 -4.64 -15.26
CA ILE A 11 -18.42 -3.57 -14.38
C ILE A 11 -18.37 -2.24 -15.14
N GLN A 12 -19.53 -1.63 -15.34
CA GLN A 12 -19.64 -0.34 -16.00
C GLN A 12 -18.83 0.73 -15.27
N GLY A 13 -18.02 1.47 -16.02
CA GLY A 13 -17.17 2.55 -15.49
C GLY A 13 -15.83 2.07 -14.92
N LEU A 14 -15.61 0.76 -14.75
CA LEU A 14 -14.32 0.25 -14.34
C LEU A 14 -13.44 -0.05 -15.58
N LYS A 15 -12.28 0.60 -15.65
CA LYS A 15 -11.23 0.30 -16.63
C LYS A 15 -10.13 -0.49 -15.96
N THR A 16 -9.70 -1.58 -16.59
CA THR A 16 -8.57 -2.39 -16.14
C THR A 16 -7.37 -2.18 -17.06
N VAL A 17 -6.19 -2.09 -16.48
CA VAL A 17 -4.92 -1.97 -17.18
C VAL A 17 -3.99 -3.06 -16.66
N VAL A 18 -3.50 -3.92 -17.53
CA VAL A 18 -2.48 -4.91 -17.18
C VAL A 18 -1.12 -4.22 -17.27
N ALA A 19 -0.52 -3.97 -16.13
CA ALA A 19 0.76 -3.30 -16.04
C ALA A 19 1.42 -3.50 -14.67
N ASP A 20 2.73 -3.36 -14.63
CA ASP A 20 3.47 -3.23 -13.39
C ASP A 20 3.17 -1.87 -12.74
N ALA A 21 2.61 -1.89 -11.54
CA ALA A 21 2.27 -0.69 -10.80
C ALA A 21 3.47 -0.09 -10.04
N THR A 22 4.65 -0.69 -10.10
CA THR A 22 5.84 -0.21 -9.38
C THR A 22 6.19 1.23 -9.74
N GLN A 23 6.09 1.62 -11.01
CA GLN A 23 6.41 2.96 -11.47
C GLN A 23 5.20 3.78 -11.93
N LEU A 24 4.04 3.16 -12.10
CA LEU A 24 2.81 3.79 -12.56
C LEU A 24 3.00 4.64 -13.83
N GLU A 25 3.78 4.12 -14.80
CA GLU A 25 4.15 4.85 -16.03
C GLU A 25 2.95 5.24 -16.88
N GLN A 26 1.82 4.52 -16.73
CA GLN A 26 0.58 4.75 -17.45
C GLN A 26 -0.14 6.04 -17.04
N LEU A 27 0.31 6.64 -15.92
CA LEU A 27 -0.28 7.83 -15.32
C LEU A 27 0.68 9.02 -15.45
N ALA A 28 0.17 10.18 -15.83
CA ALA A 28 0.95 11.40 -15.80
C ALA A 28 1.23 11.87 -14.35
N ASP A 29 2.37 12.49 -14.11
CA ASP A 29 2.69 13.05 -12.80
C ASP A 29 1.71 14.17 -12.43
N GLY A 30 1.29 14.23 -11.18
CA GLY A 30 0.35 15.22 -10.67
C GLY A 30 -1.05 15.14 -11.28
N SER A 31 -1.45 13.98 -11.84
CA SER A 31 -2.75 13.85 -12.52
C SER A 31 -3.84 13.17 -11.67
N ILE A 32 -3.47 12.48 -10.61
CA ILE A 32 -4.39 11.63 -9.84
C ILE A 32 -4.95 12.38 -8.64
N GLU A 33 -6.27 12.38 -8.49
CA GLU A 33 -6.97 12.98 -7.35
C GLU A 33 -7.01 12.04 -6.14
N SER A 34 -7.20 10.75 -6.41
CA SER A 34 -7.30 9.75 -5.37
C SER A 34 -6.80 8.40 -5.86
N LEU A 35 -6.06 7.70 -5.01
CA LEU A 35 -5.54 6.36 -5.26
C LEU A 35 -5.78 5.48 -4.04
N SER A 36 -6.14 4.23 -4.28
CA SER A 36 -6.19 3.23 -3.22
C SER A 36 -5.35 2.01 -3.59
N ALA A 37 -4.62 1.47 -2.61
CA ALA A 37 -3.87 0.24 -2.71
C ALA A 37 -4.13 -0.58 -1.45
N LEU A 38 -5.05 -1.52 -1.55
CA LEU A 38 -5.53 -2.28 -0.41
C LEU A 38 -5.00 -3.71 -0.47
N CYS A 39 -4.16 -4.09 0.49
CA CYS A 39 -3.54 -5.41 0.61
C CYS A 39 -2.84 -5.86 -0.69
N SER A 40 -2.03 -4.99 -1.28
CA SER A 40 -1.33 -5.26 -2.53
C SER A 40 0.16 -4.91 -2.49
N LEU A 41 0.52 -3.75 -1.93
CA LEU A 41 1.89 -3.21 -1.96
C LEU A 41 2.90 -4.08 -1.20
N GLU A 42 2.46 -4.79 -0.18
CA GLU A 42 3.26 -5.73 0.60
C GLU A 42 3.80 -6.90 -0.21
N HIS A 43 3.22 -7.17 -1.38
CA HIS A 43 3.61 -8.26 -2.27
C HIS A 43 4.59 -7.86 -3.37
N PHE A 44 4.74 -6.56 -3.66
CA PHE A 44 5.49 -6.08 -4.82
C PHE A 44 6.96 -6.49 -4.75
N GLY A 45 7.47 -7.01 -5.88
CA GLY A 45 8.85 -7.44 -6.02
C GLY A 45 9.18 -8.77 -5.32
N LEU A 46 8.20 -9.57 -4.94
CA LEU A 46 8.41 -10.87 -4.32
C LEU A 46 8.23 -12.05 -5.31
N GLY A 47 7.89 -11.79 -6.56
CA GLY A 47 7.70 -12.82 -7.60
C GLY A 47 6.45 -13.68 -7.43
N ARG A 48 5.64 -13.41 -6.41
CA ARG A 48 4.47 -14.25 -6.05
C ARG A 48 3.39 -14.26 -7.13
N TYR A 49 3.22 -13.16 -7.83
CA TYR A 49 2.17 -12.99 -8.85
C TYR A 49 2.72 -12.91 -10.27
N GLY A 50 3.97 -13.36 -10.48
CA GLY A 50 4.66 -13.26 -11.77
C GLY A 50 5.38 -11.94 -11.98
N ASP A 51 5.43 -11.09 -10.96
CA ASP A 51 6.23 -9.88 -10.92
C ASP A 51 7.73 -10.21 -10.80
N PRO A 52 8.63 -9.37 -11.33
CA PRO A 52 10.07 -9.53 -11.15
C PRO A 52 10.45 -9.51 -9.67
N ILE A 53 11.47 -10.28 -9.29
CA ILE A 53 12.04 -10.22 -7.95
C ILE A 53 12.86 -8.93 -7.83
N ASP A 54 12.36 -7.98 -7.09
CA ASP A 54 12.98 -6.69 -6.78
C ASP A 54 12.62 -6.27 -5.35
N PRO A 55 13.51 -6.42 -4.38
CA PRO A 55 13.25 -6.06 -2.98
C PRO A 55 12.78 -4.61 -2.78
N GLU A 56 13.17 -3.71 -3.70
CA GLU A 56 12.85 -2.28 -3.65
C GLU A 56 11.52 -1.92 -4.33
N ALA A 57 10.86 -2.88 -5.00
CA ALA A 57 9.67 -2.58 -5.82
C ALA A 57 8.54 -1.89 -5.05
N CYS A 58 8.27 -2.30 -3.81
CA CYS A 58 7.21 -1.66 -3.02
C CYS A 58 7.58 -0.21 -2.65
N PHE A 59 8.85 0.06 -2.34
CA PHE A 59 9.33 1.41 -2.00
C PHE A 59 9.32 2.32 -3.23
N LYS A 60 9.71 1.80 -4.40
CA LYS A 60 9.58 2.51 -5.69
C LYS A 60 8.12 2.84 -5.98
N CYS A 61 7.20 1.94 -5.63
CA CYS A 61 5.77 2.20 -5.79
C CYS A 61 5.27 3.31 -4.85
N PHE A 62 5.73 3.36 -3.59
CA PHE A 62 5.40 4.45 -2.67
C PHE A 62 5.81 5.82 -3.23
N ASP A 63 7.03 5.92 -3.77
CA ASP A 63 7.50 7.14 -4.43
C ASP A 63 6.66 7.50 -5.65
N SER A 64 6.32 6.49 -6.46
CA SER A 64 5.52 6.69 -7.66
C SER A 64 4.12 7.17 -7.33
N ILE A 65 3.46 6.62 -6.32
CA ILE A 65 2.15 7.07 -5.83
C ILE A 65 2.21 8.55 -5.49
N GLN A 66 3.20 8.97 -4.69
CA GLN A 66 3.36 10.36 -4.30
C GLN A 66 3.54 11.29 -5.50
N ARG A 67 4.34 10.87 -6.49
CA ARG A 67 4.60 11.64 -7.70
C ARG A 67 3.35 11.79 -8.56
N LYS A 68 2.52 10.73 -8.69
CA LYS A 68 1.32 10.73 -9.53
C LYS A 68 0.16 11.52 -8.97
N LEU A 69 0.08 11.66 -7.65
CA LEU A 69 -0.95 12.47 -7.01
C LEU A 69 -0.73 13.96 -7.25
N LYS A 70 -1.80 14.70 -7.47
CA LYS A 70 -1.78 16.16 -7.50
C LYS A 70 -1.73 16.74 -6.08
N PRO A 71 -1.33 18.00 -5.86
CA PRO A 71 -1.46 18.66 -4.55
C PRO A 71 -2.89 18.52 -4.00
N GLY A 72 -3.04 18.17 -2.73
CA GLY A 72 -4.32 17.84 -2.10
C GLY A 72 -4.88 16.47 -2.50
N GLY A 73 -4.18 15.70 -3.33
CA GLY A 73 -4.58 14.35 -3.72
C GLY A 73 -4.50 13.38 -2.55
N LYS A 74 -5.38 12.37 -2.56
CA LYS A 74 -5.59 11.45 -1.44
C LYS A 74 -5.08 10.06 -1.77
N VAL A 75 -4.49 9.38 -0.78
CA VAL A 75 -4.15 7.96 -0.90
C VAL A 75 -4.65 7.18 0.31
N TYR A 76 -5.21 6.02 0.00
CA TYR A 76 -5.69 5.06 0.99
C TYR A 76 -4.91 3.76 0.82
N ILE A 77 -4.24 3.34 1.88
CA ILE A 77 -3.38 2.15 1.86
C ILE A 77 -3.80 1.22 2.99
N SER A 78 -3.85 -0.07 2.68
CA SER A 78 -3.82 -1.09 3.73
C SER A 78 -2.68 -2.05 3.48
N VAL A 79 -1.90 -2.32 4.53
CA VAL A 79 -0.80 -3.28 4.53
C VAL A 79 -0.72 -4.01 5.87
N PRO A 80 -0.14 -5.22 5.91
CA PRO A 80 0.14 -5.88 7.18
C PRO A 80 1.11 -5.05 8.04
N VAL A 81 0.76 -4.85 9.31
CA VAL A 81 1.59 -4.14 10.28
C VAL A 81 1.89 -5.00 11.51
N GLY A 82 3.05 -4.76 12.11
CA GLY A 82 3.54 -5.48 13.26
C GLY A 82 5.07 -5.43 13.32
N LYS A 83 5.70 -6.40 13.99
CA LYS A 83 7.16 -6.53 13.96
C LYS A 83 7.64 -6.73 12.53
N GLU A 84 8.44 -5.78 12.05
CA GLU A 84 8.85 -5.72 10.63
C GLU A 84 9.63 -6.95 10.22
N ARG A 85 9.18 -7.57 9.12
CA ARG A 85 9.79 -8.79 8.58
C ARG A 85 9.23 -9.14 7.20
N LEU A 86 9.92 -10.05 6.53
CA LEU A 86 9.46 -10.69 5.31
C LEU A 86 8.98 -12.11 5.64
N GLU A 87 7.75 -12.41 5.31
CA GLU A 87 7.16 -13.76 5.37
C GLU A 87 7.43 -14.48 4.05
N PHE A 88 8.15 -15.63 4.10
CA PHE A 88 8.51 -16.40 2.91
C PHE A 88 7.26 -16.78 2.09
N ASN A 89 7.33 -16.55 0.78
CA ASN A 89 6.24 -16.81 -0.18
C ASN A 89 4.88 -16.22 0.26
N ALA A 90 4.90 -15.10 0.96
CA ALA A 90 3.70 -14.42 1.44
C ALA A 90 3.77 -12.91 1.16
N HIS A 91 4.32 -12.14 2.06
CA HIS A 91 4.28 -10.68 2.00
C HIS A 91 5.27 -10.04 2.98
N ARG A 92 5.40 -8.73 2.90
CA ARG A 92 6.07 -7.92 3.93
C ARG A 92 5.09 -7.58 5.05
N ILE A 93 5.61 -7.50 6.24
CA ILE A 93 4.94 -6.89 7.40
C ILE A 93 5.78 -5.68 7.77
N PHE A 94 5.15 -4.53 7.96
CA PHE A 94 5.83 -3.27 8.20
C PHE A 94 5.61 -2.79 9.63
N TYR A 95 6.56 -2.04 10.18
CA TYR A 95 6.19 -1.08 11.21
C TYR A 95 5.28 -0.01 10.58
N ALA A 96 4.25 0.42 11.29
CA ALA A 96 3.38 1.50 10.77
C ALA A 96 4.19 2.77 10.49
N LYS A 97 5.21 3.06 11.31
CA LYS A 97 6.12 4.18 11.13
C LYS A 97 6.94 4.10 9.84
N THR A 98 7.33 2.90 9.39
CA THR A 98 8.02 2.71 8.09
C THR A 98 7.16 3.23 6.95
N ILE A 99 5.87 2.89 6.92
CA ILE A 99 4.94 3.39 5.90
C ILE A 99 4.87 4.92 5.94
N VAL A 100 4.70 5.51 7.12
CA VAL A 100 4.63 6.99 7.25
C VAL A 100 5.91 7.65 6.77
N THR A 101 7.08 7.06 7.07
CA THR A 101 8.38 7.59 6.63
C THR A 101 8.55 7.51 5.11
N CYS A 102 8.02 6.45 4.47
CA CYS A 102 8.08 6.31 3.01
C CYS A 102 7.18 7.32 2.28
N PHE A 103 6.15 7.85 2.94
CA PHE A 103 5.25 8.87 2.38
C PHE A 103 5.65 10.29 2.83
N ASP A 104 6.93 10.65 2.66
CA ASP A 104 7.55 11.88 3.15
C ASP A 104 6.98 13.19 2.54
N LYS A 105 6.36 13.11 1.35
CA LYS A 105 5.66 14.22 0.67
C LYS A 105 4.16 14.26 0.94
N MET A 106 3.74 13.50 1.92
CA MET A 106 2.34 13.36 2.28
C MET A 106 2.13 13.67 3.76
N LYS A 107 0.96 14.15 4.09
CA LYS A 107 0.52 14.30 5.48
C LYS A 107 -0.34 13.11 5.85
N LEU A 108 0.03 12.39 6.90
CA LEU A 108 -0.84 11.38 7.50
C LEU A 108 -2.05 12.08 8.13
N MET A 109 -3.23 11.73 7.66
CA MET A 109 -4.51 12.27 8.13
C MET A 109 -5.17 11.35 9.14
N GLU A 110 -5.06 10.03 8.92
CA GLU A 110 -5.62 9.01 9.80
C GLU A 110 -4.80 7.73 9.72
N TYR A 111 -4.56 7.11 10.86
CA TYR A 111 -4.07 5.76 11.00
C TYR A 111 -5.03 4.95 11.87
N SER A 112 -5.52 3.87 11.31
CA SER A 112 -6.39 2.89 11.97
C SER A 112 -5.79 1.50 11.82
N CYS A 113 -6.18 0.55 12.66
CA CYS A 113 -5.65 -0.80 12.61
C CYS A 113 -6.75 -1.84 12.87
N THR A 114 -6.67 -2.99 12.20
CA THR A 114 -7.55 -4.11 12.52
C THR A 114 -7.05 -4.82 13.77
N ALA A 115 -7.92 -5.05 14.73
CA ALA A 115 -7.63 -5.79 15.94
C ALA A 115 -8.86 -6.58 16.41
N ASN A 116 -8.71 -7.87 16.67
CA ASN A 116 -9.78 -8.73 17.21
C ASN A 116 -11.07 -8.66 16.37
N GLY A 117 -10.96 -8.61 15.05
CA GLY A 117 -12.10 -8.52 14.13
C GLY A 117 -12.81 -7.16 14.09
N LYS A 118 -12.20 -6.13 14.66
CA LYS A 118 -12.70 -4.75 14.67
C LYS A 118 -11.66 -3.81 14.10
N ILE A 119 -12.09 -2.61 13.75
CA ILE A 119 -11.20 -1.51 13.39
C ILE A 119 -11.04 -0.61 14.62
N GLU A 120 -9.80 -0.40 15.05
CA GLU A 120 -9.42 0.60 16.04
C GLU A 120 -8.95 1.84 15.29
N THR A 121 -9.56 2.99 15.55
CA THR A 121 -9.24 4.26 14.90
C THR A 121 -8.30 5.12 15.73
N ASN A 122 -7.52 5.98 15.07
CA ASN A 122 -6.57 6.90 15.71
C ASN A 122 -5.61 6.17 16.67
N VAL A 123 -5.03 5.08 16.16
CA VAL A 123 -4.09 4.25 16.91
C VAL A 123 -2.70 4.88 16.87
N GLU A 124 -1.94 4.78 17.96
CA GLU A 124 -0.52 5.15 17.97
C GLU A 124 0.27 4.26 17.02
N LEU A 125 1.23 4.84 16.27
CA LEU A 125 1.97 4.11 15.22
C LEU A 125 2.71 2.90 15.76
N GLU A 126 3.26 3.00 16.97
CA GLU A 126 4.07 1.96 17.61
C GLU A 126 3.24 0.91 18.36
N ARG A 127 1.91 1.06 18.39
CA ARG A 127 0.99 0.21 19.18
C ARG A 127 1.21 -1.28 18.99
N TYR A 128 1.56 -1.69 17.79
CA TYR A 128 1.67 -3.10 17.41
C TYR A 128 3.07 -3.52 16.93
N ASP A 129 4.11 -2.72 17.19
CA ASP A 129 5.48 -2.98 16.73
C ASP A 129 6.07 -4.31 17.24
N ASN A 130 5.59 -4.79 18.37
CA ASN A 130 6.04 -6.07 18.94
C ASN A 130 5.14 -7.25 18.57
N ASP A 131 4.13 -7.03 17.74
CA ASP A 131 3.18 -8.07 17.36
C ASP A 131 3.82 -9.04 16.35
N ILE A 132 3.90 -10.31 16.69
CA ILE A 132 4.48 -11.40 15.90
C ILE A 132 3.44 -12.42 15.46
N LEU A 133 2.18 -12.02 15.28
CA LEU A 133 1.11 -12.92 14.85
C LEU A 133 1.49 -13.59 13.53
N CYS A 134 1.66 -14.92 13.57
CA CYS A 134 2.05 -15.72 12.41
C CYS A 134 0.89 -16.01 11.45
N ARG A 135 -0.35 -15.82 11.88
CA ARG A 135 -1.55 -15.98 11.05
C ARG A 135 -2.59 -14.95 11.48
N GLY A 136 -3.14 -14.24 10.51
CA GLY A 136 -4.07 -13.16 10.76
C GLY A 136 -3.34 -11.85 11.06
N SER A 137 -2.50 -11.43 10.12
CA SER A 137 -1.81 -10.13 10.19
C SER A 137 -2.78 -9.03 10.56
N ARG A 138 -2.32 -8.12 11.43
CA ARG A 138 -3.03 -6.86 11.58
C ARG A 138 -2.85 -6.05 10.32
N PHE A 139 -3.89 -5.39 9.89
CA PHE A 139 -3.82 -4.46 8.76
C PHE A 139 -3.83 -3.04 9.29
N GLY A 140 -2.75 -2.32 9.00
CA GLY A 140 -2.74 -0.88 9.14
C GLY A 140 -3.52 -0.26 7.98
N LEU A 141 -4.36 0.69 8.29
CA LEU A 141 -5.21 1.44 7.36
C LEU A 141 -4.76 2.88 7.43
N PHE A 142 -4.17 3.38 6.35
CA PHE A 142 -3.57 4.70 6.29
C PHE A 142 -4.33 5.58 5.30
N TYR A 143 -4.66 6.78 5.72
CA TYR A 143 -5.11 7.85 4.86
C TYR A 143 -4.11 8.99 4.88
N PHE A 144 -3.59 9.31 3.71
CA PHE A 144 -2.68 10.45 3.51
C PHE A 144 -3.26 11.45 2.53
N GLU A 145 -2.83 12.70 2.66
CA GLU A 145 -3.10 13.78 1.74
C GLU A 145 -1.79 14.44 1.29
N LYS A 146 -1.64 14.68 -0.03
CA LYS A 146 -0.43 15.27 -0.60
C LYS A 146 -0.33 16.75 -0.22
N ILE A 147 0.82 17.13 0.33
CA ILE A 147 1.16 18.52 0.69
C ILE A 147 1.40 19.35 -0.57
#